data_f388a4d8b37b6fc8a1b484f91cda9ab5
#
_entry.id   f388a4d8b37b6fc8a1b484f91cda9ab5
#
_cell.length_a   1.000
_cell.length_b   1.000
_cell.length_c   1.000
_cell.angle_alpha   90.00
_cell.angle_beta   90.00
_cell.angle_gamma   90.00
#
_symmetry.space_group_name_H-M   'P 1'
#
loop_
_entity.id
_entity.type
_entity.pdbx_description
1 polymer ?
#
loop_
_entity_poly.entity_id
_entity_poly.type
_entity_poly.pdbx_seq_one_letter_code
_entity_poly.pdbx_strand_id
1 'polypeptide(L)'
;MTPRIWLYPLLAWLLFAWPLKTLAKDSIEQQGDTLQYAIPAVALAATLFYEDGYDGSIQWLKAVVTTETTVYVLKKSVHKERPNGNCCSAFPSGHAATAFTGAAFIQRRYGWGYGVPAYLVAAYVGYTRIESDKHDTTDVAAGALIGILSSYYFVEPYKGIKITPYAANGSYGLMFTGRW
;
A
#
# COMPACT_ATOMS: atom_id res chain seq x y z
N MET A 1 1.25 15.15 27.32
CA MET A 1 2.45 15.47 26.52
C MET A 1 3.00 14.18 25.95
N THR A 2 2.89 13.97 24.67
CA THR A 2 2.99 12.68 24.00
C THR A 2 4.37 12.46 23.40
N PRO A 3 4.94 11.26 23.50
CA PRO A 3 6.25 10.94 22.90
C PRO A 3 6.11 10.71 21.38
N ARG A 4 5.99 11.78 20.61
CA ARG A 4 5.88 11.76 19.15
C ARG A 4 7.20 11.49 18.40
N ILE A 5 8.32 11.41 19.12
CA ILE A 5 9.68 11.46 18.55
C ILE A 5 10.26 10.07 18.24
N TRP A 6 9.68 9.00 18.78
CA TRP A 6 10.30 7.67 18.73
C TRP A 6 9.96 6.78 17.53
N LEU A 7 8.95 7.15 16.73
CA LEU A 7 8.57 6.35 15.55
C LEU A 7 9.48 6.58 14.32
N TYR A 8 10.10 7.72 14.19
CA TYR A 8 11.02 8.02 13.08
C TYR A 8 12.26 7.10 13.06
N PRO A 9 12.94 6.82 14.20
CA PRO A 9 14.08 5.93 14.19
C PRO A 9 13.71 4.48 13.91
N LEU A 10 12.53 3.98 14.33
CA LEU A 10 12.12 2.61 14.05
C LEU A 10 11.84 2.35 12.56
N LEU A 11 11.16 3.28 11.87
CA LEU A 11 10.96 3.21 10.42
C LEU A 11 12.28 3.38 9.66
N ALA A 12 13.16 4.27 10.10
CA ALA A 12 14.48 4.44 9.52
C ALA A 12 15.37 3.21 9.74
N TRP A 13 15.31 2.57 10.90
CA TRP A 13 16.07 1.35 11.20
C TRP A 13 15.63 0.16 10.35
N LEU A 14 14.34 0.00 10.08
CA LEU A 14 13.82 -1.04 9.18
C LEU A 14 14.26 -0.84 7.72
N LEU A 15 14.53 0.39 7.31
CA LEU A 15 15.01 0.71 5.97
C LEU A 15 16.55 0.57 5.82
N PHE A 16 17.32 0.78 6.90
CA PHE A 16 18.79 0.82 6.86
C PHE A 16 19.49 -0.46 7.37
N ALA A 17 18.78 -1.37 8.04
CA ALA A 17 19.38 -2.59 8.62
C ALA A 17 19.57 -3.74 7.62
N TRP A 18 19.30 -3.54 6.32
CA TRP A 18 19.45 -4.60 5.31
C TRP A 18 20.88 -4.63 4.79
N PRO A 19 21.64 -5.74 4.92
CA PRO A 19 22.98 -5.84 4.35
C PRO A 19 22.89 -5.77 2.82
N LEU A 20 23.64 -4.85 2.21
CA LEU A 20 23.91 -4.78 0.76
C LEU A 20 24.70 -6.02 0.34
N LYS A 21 24.02 -7.16 0.21
CA LYS A 21 24.60 -8.33 -0.46
C LYS A 21 24.53 -8.11 -1.96
N THR A 22 25.58 -8.48 -2.67
CA THR A 22 25.57 -8.64 -4.13
C THR A 22 24.36 -9.54 -4.52
N LEU A 23 23.36 -8.93 -5.13
CA LEU A 23 22.05 -9.55 -5.28
C LEU A 23 22.06 -10.42 -6.53
N ALA A 24 22.14 -11.74 -6.35
CA ALA A 24 21.71 -12.68 -7.36
C ALA A 24 20.20 -12.49 -7.63
N LYS A 25 19.73 -12.76 -8.83
CA LYS A 25 18.33 -12.60 -9.28
C LYS A 25 17.32 -13.23 -8.29
N ASP A 26 17.66 -14.41 -7.76
CA ASP A 26 16.82 -15.13 -6.78
C ASP A 26 16.70 -14.37 -5.45
N SER A 27 17.76 -13.66 -5.03
CA SER A 27 17.71 -12.86 -3.80
C SER A 27 16.90 -11.58 -3.96
N ILE A 28 16.87 -10.98 -5.16
CA ILE A 28 16.00 -9.83 -5.47
C ILE A 28 14.53 -10.25 -5.45
N GLU A 29 14.20 -11.39 -6.04
CA GLU A 29 12.84 -11.95 -6.01
C GLU A 29 12.37 -12.17 -4.57
N GLN A 30 13.18 -12.84 -3.75
CA GLN A 30 12.86 -13.12 -2.35
C GLN A 30 12.65 -11.85 -1.50
N GLN A 31 13.41 -10.79 -1.78
CA GLN A 31 13.19 -9.50 -1.12
C GLN A 31 11.83 -8.92 -1.45
N GLY A 32 11.43 -8.94 -2.73
CA GLY A 32 10.10 -8.50 -3.13
C GLY A 32 8.99 -9.34 -2.50
N ASP A 33 9.18 -10.66 -2.39
CA ASP A 33 8.21 -11.57 -1.75
C ASP A 33 8.03 -11.27 -0.26
N THR A 34 9.08 -10.84 0.42
CA THR A 34 9.02 -10.46 1.83
C THR A 34 8.43 -9.06 2.01
N LEU A 35 8.94 -8.09 1.24
CA LEU A 35 8.58 -6.68 1.41
C LEU A 35 7.13 -6.38 1.02
N GLN A 36 6.52 -7.15 0.10
CA GLN A 36 5.12 -6.96 -0.26
C GLN A 36 4.18 -7.07 0.95
N TYR A 37 4.50 -7.92 1.92
CA TYR A 37 3.70 -8.09 3.14
C TYR A 37 4.15 -7.18 4.28
N ALA A 38 5.42 -6.77 4.30
CA ALA A 38 5.95 -5.93 5.36
C ALA A 38 5.24 -4.58 5.46
N ILE A 39 4.97 -3.91 4.31
CA ILE A 39 4.32 -2.60 4.30
C ILE A 39 2.88 -2.67 4.83
N PRO A 40 1.99 -3.54 4.30
CA PRO A 40 0.64 -3.67 4.84
C PRO A 40 0.62 -4.15 6.30
N ALA A 41 1.58 -4.99 6.72
CA ALA A 41 1.69 -5.41 8.11
C ALA A 41 2.05 -4.24 9.04
N VAL A 42 2.99 -3.38 8.64
CA VAL A 42 3.31 -2.14 9.37
C VAL A 42 2.10 -1.20 9.43
N ALA A 43 1.36 -1.08 8.32
CA ALA A 43 0.13 -0.28 8.26
C ALA A 43 -0.91 -0.80 9.27
N LEU A 44 -1.16 -2.11 9.30
CA LEU A 44 -2.07 -2.73 10.28
C LEU A 44 -1.58 -2.56 11.71
N ALA A 45 -0.31 -2.81 11.97
CA ALA A 45 0.28 -2.63 13.29
C ALA A 45 0.13 -1.18 13.79
N ALA A 46 0.32 -0.20 12.91
CA ALA A 46 0.11 1.20 13.25
C ALA A 46 -1.35 1.47 13.68
N THR A 47 -2.35 0.88 13.02
CA THR A 47 -3.75 1.04 13.43
C THR A 47 -4.06 0.39 14.78
N LEU A 48 -3.42 -0.74 15.09
CA LEU A 48 -3.68 -1.49 16.33
C LEU A 48 -2.99 -0.91 17.56
N PHE A 49 -1.81 -0.29 17.39
CA PHE A 49 -0.99 0.16 18.51
C PHE A 49 -0.91 1.68 18.68
N TYR A 50 -1.27 2.44 17.65
CA TYR A 50 -1.15 3.91 17.67
C TYR A 50 -2.50 4.63 17.67
N GLU A 51 -3.58 3.97 17.23
CA GLU A 51 -4.90 4.57 17.13
C GLU A 51 -5.81 4.18 18.30
N ASP A 52 -6.70 5.09 18.68
CA ASP A 52 -7.80 4.81 19.57
C ASP A 52 -8.98 4.26 18.75
N GLY A 53 -9.36 2.99 19.01
CA GLY A 53 -10.47 2.32 18.33
C GLY A 53 -10.05 1.50 17.11
N TYR A 54 -11.05 0.98 16.37
CA TYR A 54 -10.84 0.02 15.28
C TYR A 54 -11.10 0.57 13.87
N ASP A 55 -11.39 1.86 13.74
CA ASP A 55 -11.72 2.48 12.44
C ASP A 55 -10.63 2.28 11.40
N GLY A 56 -9.36 2.49 11.80
CA GLY A 56 -8.22 2.30 10.92
C GLY A 56 -8.06 0.87 10.46
N SER A 57 -8.19 -0.09 11.38
CA SER A 57 -8.09 -1.51 11.07
C SER A 57 -9.21 -1.98 10.13
N ILE A 58 -10.43 -1.47 10.31
CA ILE A 58 -11.56 -1.76 9.42
C ILE A 58 -11.32 -1.16 8.03
N GLN A 59 -10.83 0.07 7.94
CA GLN A 59 -10.50 0.71 6.66
C GLN A 59 -9.36 -0.02 5.96
N TRP A 60 -8.34 -0.44 6.70
CA TRP A 60 -7.25 -1.26 6.20
C TRP A 60 -7.77 -2.57 5.60
N LEU A 61 -8.61 -3.30 6.34
CA LEU A 61 -9.19 -4.55 5.88
C LEU A 61 -10.00 -4.36 4.60
N LYS A 62 -10.83 -3.32 4.51
CA LYS A 62 -11.61 -3.00 3.31
C LYS A 62 -10.71 -2.74 2.11
N ALA A 63 -9.64 -1.94 2.28
CA ALA A 63 -8.70 -1.65 1.22
C ALA A 63 -7.98 -2.90 0.72
N VAL A 64 -7.46 -3.73 1.63
CA VAL A 64 -6.77 -4.98 1.29
C VAL A 64 -7.70 -5.96 0.60
N VAL A 65 -8.87 -6.25 1.16
CA VAL A 65 -9.83 -7.19 0.57
C VAL A 65 -10.26 -6.75 -0.82
N THR A 66 -10.50 -5.45 -1.03
CA THR A 66 -10.87 -4.90 -2.34
C THR A 66 -9.71 -5.06 -3.33
N THR A 67 -8.48 -4.76 -2.93
CA THR A 67 -7.29 -4.93 -3.76
C THR A 67 -7.12 -6.39 -4.18
N GLU A 68 -7.09 -7.30 -3.22
CA GLU A 68 -6.84 -8.73 -3.49
C GLU A 68 -7.96 -9.35 -4.34
N THR A 69 -9.22 -8.98 -4.07
CA THR A 69 -10.36 -9.45 -4.89
C THR A 69 -10.26 -8.94 -6.32
N THR A 70 -9.94 -7.65 -6.50
CA THR A 70 -9.77 -7.05 -7.84
C THR A 70 -8.64 -7.71 -8.61
N VAL A 71 -7.49 -7.91 -7.97
CA VAL A 71 -6.34 -8.62 -8.55
C VAL A 71 -6.72 -10.04 -8.94
N TYR A 72 -7.40 -10.77 -8.05
CA TYR A 72 -7.83 -12.14 -8.31
C TYR A 72 -8.76 -12.24 -9.52
N VAL A 73 -9.78 -11.38 -9.59
CA VAL A 73 -10.74 -11.35 -10.71
C VAL A 73 -10.03 -11.03 -12.02
N LEU A 74 -9.17 -10.02 -12.03
CA LEU A 74 -8.42 -9.64 -13.24
C LEU A 74 -7.46 -10.74 -13.69
N LYS A 75 -6.77 -11.41 -12.76
CA LYS A 75 -5.90 -12.57 -13.11
C LYS A 75 -6.65 -13.72 -13.76
N LYS A 76 -7.92 -13.91 -13.39
CA LYS A 76 -8.78 -14.95 -13.99
C LYS A 76 -9.36 -14.52 -15.33
N SER A 77 -9.56 -13.22 -15.54
CA SER A 77 -10.16 -12.68 -16.75
C SER A 77 -9.12 -12.39 -17.84
N VAL A 78 -7.92 -11.96 -17.44
CA VAL A 78 -6.85 -11.56 -18.37
C VAL A 78 -5.79 -12.65 -18.41
N HIS A 79 -5.79 -13.42 -19.51
CA HIS A 79 -4.83 -14.50 -19.72
C HIS A 79 -3.53 -13.97 -20.35
N LYS A 80 -2.71 -13.28 -19.53
CA LYS A 80 -1.41 -12.74 -19.97
C LYS A 80 -0.27 -13.64 -19.52
N GLU A 81 0.63 -13.98 -20.45
CA GLU A 81 1.86 -14.70 -20.15
C GLU A 81 2.87 -13.79 -19.43
N ARG A 82 3.69 -14.39 -18.59
CA ARG A 82 4.79 -13.68 -17.91
C ARG A 82 6.00 -13.56 -18.83
N PRO A 83 6.86 -12.55 -18.64
CA PRO A 83 8.10 -12.42 -19.42
C PRO A 83 9.00 -13.66 -19.37
N ASN A 84 8.97 -14.44 -18.29
CA ASN A 84 9.71 -15.69 -18.13
C ASN A 84 9.05 -16.91 -18.80
N GLY A 85 7.98 -16.72 -19.58
CA GLY A 85 7.28 -17.80 -20.31
C GLY A 85 6.26 -18.58 -19.48
N ASN A 86 6.08 -18.28 -18.18
CA ASN A 86 5.05 -18.93 -17.37
C ASN A 86 3.66 -18.38 -17.71
N CYS A 87 2.73 -19.26 -18.11
CA CYS A 87 1.35 -18.89 -18.41
C CYS A 87 0.55 -18.76 -17.10
N CYS A 88 -0.46 -18.03 -17.04
CA CYS A 88 -1.29 -17.10 -17.79
C CYS A 88 -1.92 -16.15 -16.76
N SER A 89 -1.11 -15.71 -15.78
CA SER A 89 -1.55 -14.92 -14.63
C SER A 89 -0.61 -13.72 -14.36
N ALA A 90 -0.04 -13.14 -15.43
CA ALA A 90 0.86 -12.00 -15.28
C ALA A 90 0.13 -10.73 -14.85
N PHE A 91 -1.07 -10.48 -15.38
CA PHE A 91 -1.78 -9.21 -15.16
C PHE A 91 -2.91 -9.36 -14.15
N PRO A 92 -3.02 -8.39 -13.22
CA PRO A 92 -2.01 -7.43 -12.80
C PRO A 92 -1.00 -8.03 -11.81
N SER A 93 0.08 -7.30 -11.45
CA SER A 93 1.03 -7.73 -10.42
C SER A 93 0.40 -7.65 -9.02
N GLY A 94 0.18 -8.81 -8.39
CA GLY A 94 -0.35 -8.88 -7.02
C GLY A 94 0.63 -8.28 -5.99
N HIS A 95 1.95 -8.56 -6.13
CA HIS A 95 2.97 -8.00 -5.25
C HIS A 95 2.98 -6.47 -5.24
N ALA A 96 2.91 -5.86 -6.43
CA ALA A 96 2.80 -4.42 -6.54
C ALA A 96 1.48 -3.92 -5.92
N ALA A 97 0.35 -4.58 -6.20
CA ALA A 97 -0.95 -4.19 -5.66
C ALA A 97 -0.94 -4.19 -4.12
N THR A 98 -0.50 -5.28 -3.50
CA THR A 98 -0.42 -5.42 -2.04
C THR A 98 0.51 -4.38 -1.41
N ALA A 99 1.72 -4.20 -1.97
CA ALA A 99 2.69 -3.23 -1.46
C ALA A 99 2.18 -1.79 -1.56
N PHE A 100 1.61 -1.41 -2.71
CA PHE A 100 1.06 -0.07 -2.92
C PHE A 100 -0.22 0.19 -2.14
N THR A 101 -1.02 -0.85 -1.82
CA THR A 101 -2.15 -0.73 -0.88
C THR A 101 -1.65 -0.29 0.50
N GLY A 102 -0.65 -0.96 1.04
CA GLY A 102 -0.07 -0.59 2.33
C GLY A 102 0.56 0.80 2.32
N ALA A 103 1.31 1.14 1.27
CA ALA A 103 1.95 2.45 1.14
C ALA A 103 0.93 3.59 1.03
N ALA A 104 -0.09 3.42 0.20
CA ALA A 104 -1.17 4.39 0.04
C ALA A 104 -2.01 4.51 1.33
N PHE A 105 -2.24 3.40 2.04
CA PHE A 105 -2.88 3.42 3.35
C PHE A 105 -2.09 4.30 4.33
N ILE A 106 -0.79 4.06 4.47
CA ILE A 106 0.08 4.81 5.37
C ILE A 106 0.06 6.29 5.01
N GLN A 107 0.21 6.61 3.73
CA GLN A 107 0.20 7.99 3.25
C GLN A 107 -1.15 8.68 3.52
N ARG A 108 -2.26 8.02 3.18
CA ARG A 108 -3.60 8.59 3.32
C ARG A 108 -3.99 8.78 4.79
N ARG A 109 -3.59 7.82 5.65
CA ARG A 109 -3.94 7.78 7.07
C ARG A 109 -3.07 8.69 7.94
N TYR A 110 -1.75 8.66 7.70
CA TYR A 110 -0.74 9.31 8.56
C TYR A 110 0.03 10.43 7.88
N GLY A 111 -0.20 10.67 6.59
CA GLY A 111 0.38 11.77 5.83
C GLY A 111 1.67 11.41 5.08
N TRP A 112 2.17 12.40 4.32
CA TRP A 112 3.30 12.21 3.40
C TRP A 112 4.64 11.95 4.10
N GLY A 113 4.83 12.40 5.34
CA GLY A 113 6.06 12.12 6.09
C GLY A 113 6.32 10.62 6.25
N TYR A 114 5.28 9.81 6.41
CA TYR A 114 5.34 8.36 6.47
C TYR A 114 5.07 7.70 5.11
N GLY A 115 4.30 8.37 4.26
CA GLY A 115 3.94 7.88 2.94
C GLY A 115 5.12 7.79 1.98
N VAL A 116 5.99 8.81 1.93
CA VAL A 116 7.15 8.81 1.02
C VAL A 116 8.03 7.57 1.21
N PRO A 117 8.54 7.25 2.41
CA PRO A 117 9.33 6.03 2.59
C PRO A 117 8.56 4.76 2.26
N ALA A 118 7.26 4.69 2.58
CA ALA A 118 6.44 3.53 2.25
C ALA A 118 6.29 3.34 0.73
N TYR A 119 6.08 4.41 -0.03
CA TYR A 119 6.02 4.37 -1.49
C TYR A 119 7.36 4.00 -2.12
N LEU A 120 8.48 4.43 -1.56
CA LEU A 120 9.80 4.01 -2.05
C LEU A 120 10.00 2.50 -1.91
N VAL A 121 9.60 1.91 -0.78
CA VAL A 121 9.64 0.46 -0.59
C VAL A 121 8.66 -0.25 -1.53
N ALA A 122 7.44 0.26 -1.72
CA ALA A 122 6.48 -0.31 -2.67
C ALA A 122 6.98 -0.25 -4.13
N ALA A 123 7.63 0.85 -4.52
CA ALA A 123 8.26 0.97 -5.83
C ALA A 123 9.41 -0.04 -6.00
N TYR A 124 10.20 -0.26 -4.96
CA TYR A 124 11.23 -1.29 -4.97
C TYR A 124 10.63 -2.69 -5.12
N VAL A 125 9.51 -3.01 -4.45
CA VAL A 125 8.78 -4.27 -4.69
C VAL A 125 8.38 -4.39 -6.16
N GLY A 126 7.83 -3.35 -6.77
CA GLY A 126 7.51 -3.33 -8.20
C GLY A 126 8.75 -3.60 -9.09
N TYR A 127 9.87 -2.95 -8.79
CA TYR A 127 11.14 -3.17 -9.48
C TYR A 127 11.60 -4.63 -9.39
N THR A 128 11.52 -5.26 -8.20
CA THR A 128 11.92 -6.67 -8.05
C THR A 128 11.13 -7.61 -8.94
N ARG A 129 9.85 -7.28 -9.25
CA ARG A 129 9.01 -8.11 -10.14
C ARG A 129 9.40 -7.99 -11.60
N ILE A 130 9.86 -6.82 -12.02
CA ILE A 130 10.39 -6.60 -13.38
C ILE A 130 11.75 -7.28 -13.52
N GLU A 131 12.66 -7.05 -12.58
CA GLU A 131 14.00 -7.60 -12.59
C GLU A 131 14.03 -9.15 -12.56
N SER A 132 13.05 -9.76 -11.89
CA SER A 132 12.91 -11.23 -11.84
C SER A 132 12.11 -11.84 -13.01
N ASP A 133 11.77 -11.06 -14.06
CA ASP A 133 10.97 -11.47 -15.22
C ASP A 133 9.61 -12.10 -14.85
N LYS A 134 9.04 -11.73 -13.70
CA LYS A 134 7.71 -12.21 -13.28
C LYS A 134 6.58 -11.35 -13.85
N HIS A 135 6.85 -10.06 -14.05
CA HIS A 135 5.90 -9.07 -14.53
C HIS A 135 6.60 -8.03 -15.40
N ASP A 136 5.89 -7.45 -16.34
CA ASP A 136 6.34 -6.26 -17.03
C ASP A 136 5.86 -4.96 -16.33
N THR A 137 6.30 -3.83 -16.87
CA THR A 137 5.97 -2.51 -16.31
C THR A 137 4.46 -2.25 -16.27
N THR A 138 3.70 -2.76 -17.25
CA THR A 138 2.24 -2.55 -17.29
C THR A 138 1.53 -3.33 -16.20
N ASP A 139 1.99 -4.56 -15.89
CA ASP A 139 1.44 -5.38 -14.80
C ASP A 139 1.67 -4.71 -13.45
N VAL A 140 2.88 -4.18 -13.25
CA VAL A 140 3.28 -3.49 -12.02
C VAL A 140 2.51 -2.18 -11.86
N ALA A 141 2.41 -1.38 -12.92
CA ALA A 141 1.66 -0.12 -12.88
C ALA A 141 0.17 -0.35 -12.62
N ALA A 142 -0.44 -1.35 -13.25
CA ALA A 142 -1.84 -1.71 -13.00
C ALA A 142 -2.05 -2.18 -11.56
N GLY A 143 -1.16 -3.02 -11.03
CA GLY A 143 -1.20 -3.46 -9.63
C GLY A 143 -1.08 -2.27 -8.67
N ALA A 144 -0.10 -1.39 -8.88
CA ALA A 144 0.10 -0.19 -8.08
C ALA A 144 -1.15 0.70 -8.08
N LEU A 145 -1.74 0.93 -9.25
CA LEU A 145 -2.96 1.75 -9.38
C LEU A 145 -4.14 1.15 -8.61
N ILE A 146 -4.36 -0.17 -8.71
CA ILE A 146 -5.42 -0.87 -7.95
C ILE A 146 -5.22 -0.66 -6.45
N GLY A 147 -4.00 -0.86 -5.93
CA GLY A 147 -3.71 -0.69 -4.51
C GLY A 147 -3.89 0.74 -4.02
N ILE A 148 -3.43 1.72 -4.80
CA ILE A 148 -3.60 3.14 -4.49
C ILE A 148 -5.09 3.51 -4.47
N LEU A 149 -5.84 3.18 -5.51
CA LEU A 149 -7.26 3.53 -5.62
C LEU A 149 -8.08 2.88 -4.50
N SER A 150 -7.84 1.61 -4.17
CA SER A 150 -8.51 0.92 -3.07
C SER A 150 -8.28 1.64 -1.74
N SER A 151 -7.04 2.03 -1.45
CA SER A 151 -6.73 2.77 -0.22
C SER A 151 -7.34 4.17 -0.22
N TYR A 152 -7.26 4.90 -1.32
CA TYR A 152 -7.86 6.24 -1.40
C TYR A 152 -9.37 6.24 -1.24
N TYR A 153 -10.05 5.16 -1.66
CA TYR A 153 -11.49 5.03 -1.53
C TYR A 153 -11.95 4.75 -0.09
N PHE A 154 -11.23 3.90 0.65
CA PHE A 154 -11.68 3.46 1.96
C PHE A 154 -11.00 4.19 3.13
N VAL A 155 -9.83 4.81 2.92
CA VAL A 155 -9.00 5.32 4.01
C VAL A 155 -9.19 6.81 4.21
N GLU A 156 -9.49 7.18 5.44
CA GLU A 156 -9.58 8.56 5.91
C GLU A 156 -8.38 8.92 6.78
N PRO A 157 -7.96 10.19 6.83
CA PRO A 157 -6.91 10.63 7.74
C PRO A 157 -7.25 10.32 9.20
N TYR A 158 -6.28 9.83 9.97
CA TYR A 158 -6.46 9.52 11.39
C TYR A 158 -6.65 10.78 12.23
N LYS A 159 -5.86 11.82 11.94
CA LYS A 159 -6.01 13.17 12.50
C LYS A 159 -6.01 14.16 11.36
N GLY A 160 -6.86 15.19 11.44
CA GLY A 160 -6.92 16.21 10.42
C GLY A 160 -8.35 16.69 10.15
N ILE A 161 -8.48 17.56 9.18
CA ILE A 161 -9.75 18.11 8.75
C ILE A 161 -10.31 17.26 7.62
N LYS A 162 -11.50 16.68 7.84
CA LYS A 162 -12.28 16.03 6.79
C LYS A 162 -13.22 17.07 6.18
N ILE A 163 -13.17 17.21 4.87
CA ILE A 163 -14.09 18.05 4.11
C ILE A 163 -15.09 17.14 3.41
N THR A 164 -16.36 17.25 3.76
CA THR A 164 -17.43 16.48 3.16
C THR A 164 -18.42 17.41 2.44
N PRO A 165 -18.75 17.16 1.18
CA PRO A 165 -19.86 17.88 0.54
C PRO A 165 -21.16 17.59 1.28
N TYR A 166 -21.91 18.63 1.57
CA TYR A 166 -23.19 18.57 2.27
C TYR A 166 -24.31 19.02 1.33
N ALA A 167 -25.36 18.22 1.25
CA ALA A 167 -26.58 18.58 0.53
C ALA A 167 -27.79 18.09 1.33
N ALA A 168 -28.53 19.01 1.93
CA ALA A 168 -29.79 18.72 2.60
C ALA A 168 -30.76 19.89 2.52
N ASN A 169 -32.05 19.60 2.38
CA ASN A 169 -33.14 20.59 2.36
C ASN A 169 -32.92 21.75 1.38
N GLY A 170 -32.36 21.47 0.19
CA GLY A 170 -32.08 22.50 -0.82
C GLY A 170 -30.87 23.39 -0.55
N SER A 171 -30.13 23.15 0.54
CA SER A 171 -28.88 23.82 0.85
C SER A 171 -27.69 22.95 0.47
N TYR A 172 -26.67 23.56 -0.15
CA TYR A 172 -25.43 22.90 -0.56
C TYR A 172 -24.26 23.60 0.13
N GLY A 173 -23.29 22.81 0.60
CA GLY A 173 -22.12 23.37 1.29
C GLY A 173 -21.00 22.35 1.47
N LEU A 174 -19.95 22.78 2.17
CA LEU A 174 -18.85 21.92 2.61
C LEU A 174 -18.87 21.85 4.13
N MET A 175 -18.92 20.63 4.64
CA MET A 175 -18.81 20.38 6.09
C MET A 175 -17.35 20.06 6.43
N PHE A 176 -16.81 20.79 7.40
CA PHE A 176 -15.45 20.60 7.92
C PHE A 176 -15.54 19.89 9.27
N THR A 177 -15.04 18.67 9.35
CA THR A 177 -14.98 17.91 10.61
C THR A 177 -13.50 17.71 10.97
N GLY A 178 -13.08 18.19 12.15
CA GLY A 178 -11.71 18.01 12.63
C GLY A 178 -11.63 16.91 13.69
N ARG A 179 -10.61 16.04 13.61
CA ARG A 179 -10.16 15.16 14.70
C ARG A 179 -8.76 15.62 15.11
N TRP A 180 -8.58 15.90 16.40
CA TRP A 180 -7.35 16.44 17.00
C TRP A 180 -6.59 15.38 17.80
#